data_eb34f9eb5af79c388ee173bdbc1001ea
#
_entry.id   eb34f9eb5af79c388ee173bdbc1001ea
#
_cell.length_a   1.000
_cell.length_b   1.000
_cell.length_c   1.000
_cell.angle_alpha   90.00
_cell.angle_beta   90.00
_cell.angle_gamma   90.00
#
_symmetry.space_group_name_H-M   'P 1'
#
loop_
_entity.id
_entity.type
_entity.pdbx_description
1 polymer ?
#
loop_
_entity_poly.entity_id
_entity_poly.type
_entity_poly.pdbx_seq_one_letter_code
_entity_poly.pdbx_strand_id
1 'polypeptide(L)'
;DIYCASASQMFYVPVEKHGFNSHLRQKGKIAELALGYGGSVGALKAMGALNYGLTEDELKPLVDAWRRANPNIVQLWRDVDRAATACVKEHSETTTHGIRFRYKSGMMFIYLPSGRKLVYVKPKMGLNRFGNESVTYEGIGEQKKWLRLESYGPKFVENIVQGLSLIHI
;
A
#
# COMPACT_ATOMS: atom_id res chain seq x y z
N ASP A 1 5.44 -17.23 -12.45
CA ASP A 1 4.99 -15.86 -12.80
C ASP A 1 4.02 -15.38 -11.73
N ILE A 2 4.33 -14.27 -11.05
CA ILE A 2 3.54 -13.72 -9.94
C ILE A 2 2.09 -13.42 -10.36
N TYR A 3 1.89 -12.94 -11.57
CA TYR A 3 0.55 -12.62 -12.08
C TYR A 3 -0.31 -13.87 -12.28
N CYS A 4 0.30 -14.97 -12.70
CA CYS A 4 -0.37 -16.26 -12.78
C CYS A 4 -0.70 -16.79 -11.38
N ALA A 5 0.23 -16.68 -10.44
CA ALA A 5 0.01 -17.09 -9.06
C ALA A 5 -1.12 -16.31 -8.40
N SER A 6 -1.13 -14.98 -8.52
CA SER A 6 -2.21 -14.14 -8.04
C SER A 6 -3.55 -14.49 -8.66
N ALA A 7 -3.60 -14.64 -9.98
CA ALA A 7 -4.84 -15.03 -10.65
C ALA A 7 -5.33 -16.40 -10.17
N SER A 8 -4.43 -17.38 -10.02
CA SER A 8 -4.79 -18.71 -9.52
C SER A 8 -5.41 -18.63 -8.11
N GLN A 9 -4.83 -17.83 -7.22
CA GLN A 9 -5.35 -17.64 -5.87
C GLN A 9 -6.69 -16.90 -5.84
N MET A 10 -6.85 -15.90 -6.69
CA MET A 10 -8.07 -15.08 -6.75
C MET A 10 -9.26 -15.84 -7.31
N PHE A 11 -9.03 -16.64 -8.34
CA PHE A 11 -10.10 -17.32 -9.09
C PHE A 11 -10.23 -18.82 -8.73
N TYR A 12 -9.34 -19.35 -7.88
CA TYR A 12 -9.31 -20.75 -7.46
C TYR A 12 -9.20 -21.75 -8.63
N VAL A 13 -8.51 -21.35 -9.69
CA VAL A 13 -8.22 -22.19 -10.86
C VAL A 13 -6.75 -22.10 -11.24
N PRO A 14 -6.13 -23.15 -11.78
CA PRO A 14 -4.78 -23.09 -12.27
C PRO A 14 -4.67 -22.05 -13.40
N VAL A 15 -3.74 -21.13 -13.31
CA VAL A 15 -3.45 -20.12 -14.35
C VAL A 15 -2.00 -20.24 -14.76
N GLU A 16 -1.78 -20.50 -16.04
CA GLU A 16 -0.46 -20.58 -16.64
C GLU A 16 -0.33 -19.58 -17.78
N LYS A 17 0.90 -19.14 -18.04
CA LYS A 17 1.16 -18.10 -19.05
C LYS A 17 0.66 -18.49 -20.46
N HIS A 18 0.70 -19.76 -20.80
CA HIS A 18 0.31 -20.30 -22.10
C HIS A 18 -0.74 -21.43 -21.99
N GLY A 19 -1.40 -21.56 -20.84
CA GLY A 19 -2.42 -22.57 -20.57
C GLY A 19 -3.84 -22.13 -20.91
N PHE A 20 -4.79 -23.01 -20.65
CA PHE A 20 -6.22 -22.80 -20.88
C PHE A 20 -6.78 -21.52 -20.23
N ASN A 21 -6.34 -21.22 -19.00
CA ASN A 21 -6.78 -20.06 -18.22
C ASN A 21 -5.82 -18.85 -18.37
N SER A 22 -4.99 -18.81 -19.41
CA SER A 22 -3.99 -17.74 -19.61
C SER A 22 -4.60 -16.34 -19.69
N HIS A 23 -5.84 -16.21 -20.13
CA HIS A 23 -6.58 -14.94 -20.17
C HIS A 23 -6.78 -14.31 -18.78
N LEU A 24 -6.80 -15.13 -17.70
CA LEU A 24 -6.92 -14.65 -16.33
C LEU A 24 -5.61 -14.01 -15.81
N ARG A 25 -4.49 -14.32 -16.44
CA ARG A 25 -3.18 -13.72 -16.09
C ARG A 25 -3.21 -12.19 -16.16
N GLN A 26 -3.88 -11.64 -17.17
CA GLN A 26 -3.99 -10.18 -17.32
C GLN A 26 -4.79 -9.56 -16.17
N LYS A 27 -5.86 -10.23 -15.71
CA LYS A 27 -6.62 -9.80 -14.52
C LYS A 27 -5.74 -9.84 -13.26
N GLY A 28 -4.92 -10.88 -13.11
CA GLY A 28 -3.93 -10.97 -12.03
C GLY A 28 -2.88 -9.85 -12.08
N LYS A 29 -2.37 -9.51 -13.27
CA LYS A 29 -1.42 -8.40 -13.46
C LYS A 29 -2.01 -7.06 -13.03
N ILE A 30 -3.22 -6.74 -13.49
CA ILE A 30 -3.90 -5.49 -13.13
C ILE A 30 -4.15 -5.44 -11.62
N ALA A 31 -4.61 -6.54 -11.02
CA ALA A 31 -4.84 -6.62 -9.59
C ALA A 31 -3.55 -6.37 -8.80
N GLU A 32 -2.45 -7.05 -9.12
CA GLU A 32 -1.17 -6.83 -8.44
C GLU A 32 -0.70 -5.37 -8.50
N LEU A 33 -0.71 -4.78 -9.68
CA LEU A 33 -0.21 -3.43 -9.90
C LEU A 33 -1.10 -2.35 -9.28
N ALA A 34 -2.43 -2.55 -9.27
CA ALA A 34 -3.37 -1.59 -8.71
C ALA A 34 -3.58 -1.77 -7.20
N LEU A 35 -3.67 -3.01 -6.72
CA LEU A 35 -4.10 -3.33 -5.36
C LEU A 35 -2.94 -3.54 -4.40
N GLY A 36 -1.76 -3.93 -4.91
CA GLY A 36 -0.56 -4.16 -4.10
C GLY A 36 -0.11 -2.95 -3.28
N TYR A 37 -0.47 -1.75 -3.71
CA TYR A 37 -0.21 -0.49 -3.00
C TYR A 37 -1.42 0.03 -2.20
N GLY A 38 -2.37 -0.85 -1.90
CA GLY A 38 -3.57 -0.50 -1.13
C GLY A 38 -4.68 0.17 -1.94
N GLY A 39 -4.57 0.14 -3.26
CA GLY A 39 -5.62 0.64 -4.14
C GLY A 39 -6.95 -0.10 -4.01
N SER A 40 -7.98 0.45 -4.60
CA SER A 40 -9.31 -0.13 -4.66
C SER A 40 -9.88 0.02 -6.08
N VAL A 41 -11.18 0.06 -6.23
CA VAL A 41 -11.87 0.19 -7.54
C VAL A 41 -11.32 1.37 -8.36
N GLY A 42 -11.07 2.52 -7.71
CA GLY A 42 -10.49 3.70 -8.40
C GLY A 42 -9.10 3.42 -9.00
N ALA A 43 -8.25 2.68 -8.29
CA ALA A 43 -6.93 2.31 -8.80
C ALA A 43 -7.03 1.33 -9.98
N LEU A 44 -7.96 0.37 -9.94
CA LEU A 44 -8.22 -0.54 -11.04
C LEU A 44 -8.67 0.22 -12.31
N LYS A 45 -9.58 1.19 -12.16
CA LYS A 45 -10.01 2.05 -13.26
C LYS A 45 -8.84 2.86 -13.84
N ALA A 46 -8.04 3.49 -12.99
CA ALA A 46 -6.86 4.25 -13.39
C ALA A 46 -5.83 3.41 -14.14
N MET A 47 -5.70 2.12 -13.78
CA MET A 47 -4.84 1.16 -14.47
C MET A 47 -5.47 0.60 -15.76
N GLY A 48 -6.62 1.12 -16.18
CA GLY A 48 -7.27 0.73 -17.42
C GLY A 48 -8.02 -0.59 -17.37
N ALA A 49 -8.46 -1.05 -16.20
CA ALA A 49 -9.14 -2.34 -16.04
C ALA A 49 -10.32 -2.53 -17.00
N LEU A 50 -11.09 -1.47 -17.24
CA LEU A 50 -12.22 -1.50 -18.17
C LEU A 50 -11.77 -1.72 -19.64
N ASN A 51 -10.60 -1.22 -20.02
CA ASN A 51 -10.04 -1.40 -21.36
C ASN A 51 -9.56 -2.83 -21.62
N TYR A 52 -9.34 -3.60 -20.56
CA TYR A 52 -8.94 -5.00 -20.60
C TYR A 52 -10.11 -5.98 -20.42
N GLY A 53 -11.34 -5.50 -20.63
CA GLY A 53 -12.54 -6.33 -20.65
C GLY A 53 -13.14 -6.63 -19.28
N LEU A 54 -12.73 -5.90 -18.23
CA LEU A 54 -13.42 -5.93 -16.94
C LEU A 54 -14.61 -4.97 -16.97
N THR A 55 -15.74 -5.40 -16.40
CA THR A 55 -16.92 -4.54 -16.21
C THR A 55 -16.87 -3.83 -14.85
N GLU A 56 -17.63 -2.75 -14.71
CA GLU A 56 -17.77 -2.03 -13.44
C GLU A 56 -18.14 -2.95 -12.28
N ASP A 57 -19.07 -3.89 -12.52
CA ASP A 57 -19.56 -4.83 -11.52
C ASP A 57 -18.52 -5.87 -11.07
N GLU A 58 -17.51 -6.13 -11.91
CA GLU A 58 -16.41 -7.05 -11.59
C GLU A 58 -15.32 -6.40 -10.73
N LEU A 59 -15.22 -5.07 -10.67
CA LEU A 59 -14.11 -4.40 -10.02
C LEU A 59 -14.11 -4.61 -8.50
N LYS A 60 -15.23 -4.44 -7.84
CA LYS A 60 -15.31 -4.64 -6.38
C LYS A 60 -15.06 -6.09 -5.97
N PRO A 61 -15.68 -7.11 -6.62
CA PRO A 61 -15.33 -8.51 -6.38
C PRO A 61 -13.85 -8.82 -6.60
N LEU A 62 -13.20 -8.20 -7.59
CA LEU A 62 -11.78 -8.38 -7.87
C LEU A 62 -10.91 -7.85 -6.71
N VAL A 63 -11.22 -6.67 -6.19
CA VAL A 63 -10.56 -6.10 -5.01
C VAL A 63 -10.68 -7.05 -3.82
N ASP A 64 -11.89 -7.54 -3.55
CA ASP A 64 -12.16 -8.42 -2.42
C ASP A 64 -11.46 -9.79 -2.59
N ALA A 65 -11.43 -10.33 -3.80
CA ALA A 65 -10.73 -11.56 -4.12
C ALA A 65 -9.21 -11.42 -3.88
N TRP A 66 -8.59 -10.33 -4.35
CA TRP A 66 -7.16 -10.07 -4.15
C TRP A 66 -6.81 -9.93 -2.67
N ARG A 67 -7.59 -9.17 -1.91
CA ARG A 67 -7.36 -8.97 -0.47
C ARG A 67 -7.54 -10.25 0.32
N ARG A 68 -8.51 -11.08 -0.06
CA ARG A 68 -8.72 -12.41 0.53
C ARG A 68 -7.57 -13.38 0.23
N ALA A 69 -7.00 -13.28 -0.97
CA ALA A 69 -5.83 -14.08 -1.36
C ALA A 69 -4.52 -13.60 -0.69
N ASN A 70 -4.47 -12.35 -0.22
CA ASN A 70 -3.29 -11.73 0.39
C ASN A 70 -3.57 -11.19 1.81
N PRO A 71 -4.05 -12.02 2.75
CA PRO A 71 -4.47 -11.57 4.07
C PRO A 71 -3.30 -11.00 4.90
N ASN A 72 -2.09 -11.53 4.73
CA ASN A 72 -0.91 -11.06 5.46
C ASN A 72 -0.49 -9.66 5.03
N ILE A 73 -0.61 -9.32 3.75
CA ILE A 73 -0.34 -7.97 3.23
C ILE A 73 -1.36 -6.99 3.79
N VAL A 74 -2.63 -7.33 3.78
CA VAL A 74 -3.71 -6.51 4.34
C VAL A 74 -3.50 -6.29 5.85
N GLN A 75 -3.08 -7.32 6.57
CA GLN A 75 -2.78 -7.22 8.00
C GLN A 75 -1.57 -6.32 8.26
N LEU A 76 -0.51 -6.44 7.45
CA LEU A 76 0.66 -5.56 7.53
C LEU A 76 0.26 -4.08 7.35
N TRP A 77 -0.60 -3.75 6.40
CA TRP A 77 -1.10 -2.39 6.22
C TRP A 77 -1.78 -1.84 7.47
N ARG A 78 -2.63 -2.66 8.10
CA ARG A 78 -3.36 -2.29 9.33
C ARG A 78 -2.42 -2.09 10.52
N ASP A 79 -1.45 -2.99 10.68
CA ASP A 79 -0.51 -2.93 11.79
C ASP A 79 0.43 -1.73 11.67
N VAL A 80 0.92 -1.44 10.47
CA VAL A 80 1.74 -0.26 10.20
C VAL A 80 0.93 1.03 10.38
N ASP A 81 -0.29 1.07 9.90
CA ASP A 81 -1.19 2.24 10.08
C ASP A 81 -1.43 2.52 11.56
N ARG A 82 -1.74 1.49 12.33
CA ARG A 82 -1.94 1.59 13.78
C ARG A 82 -0.69 2.07 14.50
N ALA A 83 0.47 1.52 14.17
CA ALA A 83 1.74 1.90 14.79
C ALA A 83 2.12 3.35 14.47
N ALA A 84 1.99 3.78 13.22
CA ALA A 84 2.26 5.16 12.82
C ALA A 84 1.28 6.15 13.47
N THR A 85 0.00 5.83 13.48
CA THR A 85 -1.05 6.65 14.10
C THR A 85 -0.82 6.81 15.59
N ALA A 86 -0.54 5.74 16.32
CA ALA A 86 -0.26 5.80 17.76
C ALA A 86 1.00 6.63 18.03
N CYS A 87 2.06 6.43 17.26
CA CYS A 87 3.29 7.21 17.38
C CYS A 87 3.04 8.72 17.24
N VAL A 88 2.23 9.12 16.26
CA VAL A 88 1.92 10.55 16.00
C VAL A 88 0.96 11.12 17.03
N LYS A 89 -0.07 10.38 17.44
CA LYS A 89 -1.06 10.84 18.44
C LYS A 89 -0.45 11.01 19.83
N GLU A 90 0.34 10.04 20.24
CA GLU A 90 0.83 9.92 21.62
C GLU A 90 2.26 10.42 21.77
N HIS A 91 2.93 10.78 20.68
CA HIS A 91 4.36 11.12 20.63
C HIS A 91 5.22 10.02 21.28
N SER A 92 4.81 8.78 21.10
CA SER A 92 5.42 7.59 21.70
C SER A 92 6.16 6.74 20.66
N GLU A 93 7.01 5.85 21.15
CA GLU A 93 7.64 4.85 20.31
C GLU A 93 6.71 3.64 20.15
N THR A 94 6.54 3.18 18.91
CA THR A 94 5.76 1.99 18.56
C THR A 94 6.54 1.07 17.64
N THR A 95 6.23 -0.22 17.67
CA THR A 95 6.90 -1.24 16.85
C THR A 95 5.91 -2.20 16.24
N THR A 96 6.18 -2.64 15.01
CA THR A 96 5.46 -3.73 14.36
C THR A 96 6.33 -4.35 13.27
N HIS A 97 6.29 -5.67 13.10
CA HIS A 97 7.02 -6.40 12.05
C HIS A 97 8.52 -6.05 11.93
N GLY A 98 9.19 -5.79 13.05
CA GLY A 98 10.60 -5.38 13.05
C GLY A 98 10.86 -3.93 12.63
N ILE A 99 9.80 -3.14 12.44
CA ILE A 99 9.84 -1.72 12.08
C ILE A 99 9.54 -0.92 13.33
N ARG A 100 10.33 0.12 13.60
CA ARG A 100 10.18 0.99 14.75
C ARG A 100 9.81 2.40 14.33
N PHE A 101 8.77 2.94 14.95
CA PHE A 101 8.29 4.31 14.75
C PHE A 101 8.64 5.12 15.99
N ARG A 102 9.27 6.28 15.81
CA ARG A 102 9.66 7.16 16.91
C ARG A 102 9.37 8.61 16.59
N TYR A 103 8.67 9.28 17.48
CA TYR A 103 8.47 10.73 17.41
C TYR A 103 9.60 11.44 18.16
N LYS A 104 10.33 12.33 17.49
CA LYS A 104 11.41 13.12 18.09
C LYS A 104 11.58 14.43 17.33
N SER A 105 11.68 15.55 18.09
CA SER A 105 12.01 16.88 17.56
C SER A 105 11.08 17.32 16.41
N GLY A 106 9.77 17.07 16.55
CA GLY A 106 8.77 17.43 15.53
C GLY A 106 8.82 16.58 14.26
N MET A 107 9.43 15.40 14.33
CA MET A 107 9.51 14.45 13.21
C MET A 107 9.13 13.04 13.66
N MET A 108 8.53 12.27 12.78
CA MET A 108 8.41 10.83 12.95
C MET A 108 9.49 10.13 12.14
N PHE A 109 10.27 9.30 12.80
CA PHE A 109 11.27 8.44 12.18
C PHE A 109 10.72 7.02 12.10
N ILE A 110 10.86 6.41 10.93
CA ILE A 110 10.59 4.97 10.73
C ILE A 110 11.93 4.28 10.53
N TYR A 111 12.33 3.46 11.50
CA TYR A 111 13.57 2.69 11.45
C TYR A 111 13.31 1.35 10.80
N LEU A 112 14.01 1.10 9.70
CA LEU A 112 13.93 -0.15 8.94
C LEU A 112 14.87 -1.21 9.52
N PRO A 113 14.61 -2.51 9.34
CA PRO A 113 15.51 -3.58 9.75
C PRO A 113 16.94 -3.44 9.21
N SER A 114 17.11 -2.76 8.07
CA SER A 114 18.41 -2.46 7.46
C SER A 114 19.24 -1.42 8.23
N GLY A 115 18.69 -0.78 9.26
CA GLY A 115 19.29 0.36 9.94
C GLY A 115 19.02 1.72 9.30
N ARG A 116 18.43 1.75 8.09
CA ARG A 116 17.97 3.00 7.46
C ARG A 116 16.77 3.56 8.18
N LYS A 117 16.53 4.85 8.00
CA LYS A 117 15.34 5.52 8.53
C LYS A 117 14.66 6.39 7.48
N LEU A 118 13.34 6.36 7.49
CA LEU A 118 12.50 7.31 6.79
C LEU A 118 12.12 8.43 7.75
N VAL A 119 11.93 9.65 7.23
CA VAL A 119 11.62 10.82 8.04
C VAL A 119 10.35 11.48 7.51
N TYR A 120 9.42 11.74 8.42
CA TYR A 120 8.18 12.47 8.15
C TYR A 120 8.18 13.75 8.98
N VAL A 121 8.16 14.90 8.29
CA VAL A 121 8.34 16.23 8.91
C VAL A 121 6.99 16.75 9.45
N LYS A 122 7.00 17.26 10.67
CA LYS A 122 5.83 17.84 11.36
C LYS A 122 4.57 16.97 11.23
N PRO A 123 4.65 15.67 11.58
CA PRO A 123 3.50 14.79 11.49
C PRO A 123 2.45 15.20 12.50
N LYS A 124 1.19 15.17 12.09
CA LYS A 124 0.02 15.37 12.95
C LYS A 124 -1.19 14.66 12.38
N MET A 125 -2.15 14.37 13.23
CA MET A 125 -3.44 13.87 12.76
C MET A 125 -4.20 14.99 12.04
N GLY A 126 -4.87 14.61 10.97
CA GLY A 126 -5.71 15.50 10.17
C GLY A 126 -6.78 14.71 9.44
N LEU A 127 -7.52 15.36 8.57
CA LEU A 127 -8.51 14.70 7.73
C LEU A 127 -7.91 14.40 6.36
N ASN A 128 -8.14 13.19 5.86
CA ASN A 128 -7.80 12.83 4.50
C ASN A 128 -8.85 13.37 3.50
N ARG A 129 -8.60 13.17 2.20
CA ARG A 129 -9.53 13.58 1.13
C ARG A 129 -10.92 12.94 1.22
N PHE A 130 -11.09 11.88 1.99
CA PHE A 130 -12.38 11.20 2.23
C PHE A 130 -13.07 11.64 3.53
N GLY A 131 -12.48 12.60 4.25
CA GLY A 131 -13.02 13.10 5.53
C GLY A 131 -12.73 12.21 6.74
N ASN A 132 -11.87 11.20 6.61
CA ASN A 132 -11.46 10.32 7.70
C ASN A 132 -10.19 10.82 8.36
N GLU A 133 -10.03 10.52 9.66
CA GLU A 133 -8.80 10.82 10.39
C GLU A 133 -7.61 10.04 9.80
N SER A 134 -6.52 10.74 9.56
CA SER A 134 -5.31 10.18 8.96
C SER A 134 -4.07 10.94 9.44
N VAL A 135 -2.92 10.29 9.38
CA VAL A 135 -1.64 10.96 9.59
C VAL A 135 -1.38 11.90 8.43
N THR A 136 -1.00 13.13 8.76
CA THR A 136 -0.54 14.12 7.78
C THR A 136 0.88 14.56 8.13
N TYR A 137 1.62 15.03 7.16
CA TYR A 137 3.00 15.51 7.33
C TYR A 137 3.35 16.54 6.26
N GLU A 138 4.44 17.28 6.45
CA GLU A 138 4.93 18.23 5.45
C GLU A 138 5.98 17.59 4.54
N GLY A 139 5.87 17.84 3.25
CA GLY A 139 6.79 17.31 2.25
C GLY A 139 6.57 17.89 0.85
N ILE A 140 7.33 17.41 -0.09
CA ILE A 140 7.25 17.85 -1.50
C ILE A 140 6.16 17.01 -2.18
N GLY A 141 5.11 17.69 -2.66
CA GLY A 141 4.02 17.08 -3.43
C GLY A 141 4.35 16.90 -4.92
N GLU A 142 3.38 16.39 -5.66
CA GLU A 142 3.53 16.10 -7.11
C GLU A 142 3.95 17.32 -7.95
N GLN A 143 3.50 18.51 -7.55
CA GLN A 143 3.87 19.76 -8.23
C GLN A 143 5.23 20.33 -7.78
N LYS A 144 6.06 19.53 -7.09
CA LYS A 144 7.36 19.95 -6.53
C LYS A 144 7.28 21.13 -5.56
N LYS A 145 6.12 21.34 -4.93
CA LYS A 145 5.90 22.35 -3.90
C LYS A 145 5.85 21.71 -2.52
N TRP A 146 6.40 22.41 -1.53
CA TRP A 146 6.29 22.01 -0.13
C TRP A 146 4.87 22.25 0.36
N LEU A 147 4.20 21.20 0.81
CA LEU A 147 2.82 21.23 1.26
C LEU A 147 2.53 20.12 2.28
N ARG A 148 1.34 20.16 2.88
CA ARG A 148 0.89 19.11 3.77
C ARG A 148 0.31 17.95 2.95
N LEU A 149 0.85 16.77 3.22
CA LEU A 149 0.49 15.52 2.58
C LEU A 149 -0.20 14.58 3.58
N GLU A 150 -1.01 13.67 3.10
CA GLU A 150 -1.60 12.58 3.89
C GLU A 150 -0.83 11.27 3.68
N SER A 151 -0.83 10.42 4.71
CA SER A 151 -0.31 9.05 4.59
C SER A 151 -1.17 8.08 5.40
N TYR A 152 -1.12 6.83 5.04
CA TYR A 152 -1.92 5.75 5.61
C TYR A 152 -1.15 4.43 5.46
N GLY A 153 -1.63 3.35 6.09
CA GLY A 153 -0.92 2.08 6.17
C GLY A 153 -0.27 1.60 4.88
N PRO A 154 -1.01 1.39 3.77
CA PRO A 154 -0.43 0.97 2.49
C PRO A 154 0.63 1.92 1.95
N LYS A 155 0.46 3.23 2.13
CA LYS A 155 1.42 4.24 1.69
C LYS A 155 2.71 4.21 2.51
N PHE A 156 2.61 4.02 3.81
CA PHE A 156 3.77 3.79 4.68
C PHE A 156 4.51 2.52 4.29
N VAL A 157 3.78 1.42 4.05
CA VAL A 157 4.36 0.13 3.62
C VAL A 157 5.07 0.27 2.28
N GLU A 158 4.50 0.98 1.30
CA GLU A 158 5.16 1.29 0.03
C GLU A 158 6.53 1.93 0.25
N ASN A 159 6.59 2.99 1.05
CA ASN A 159 7.83 3.71 1.34
C ASN A 159 8.84 2.83 2.11
N ILE A 160 8.37 2.01 3.05
CA ILE A 160 9.19 1.07 3.81
C ILE A 160 9.82 0.03 2.87
N VAL A 161 9.04 -0.59 2.00
CA VAL A 161 9.51 -1.59 1.05
C VAL A 161 10.50 -0.99 0.05
N GLN A 162 10.21 0.21 -0.48
CA GLN A 162 11.14 0.93 -1.34
C GLN A 162 12.45 1.26 -0.60
N GLY A 163 12.38 1.70 0.63
CA GLY A 163 13.55 1.96 1.48
C GLY A 163 14.41 0.72 1.73
N LEU A 164 13.81 -0.45 1.81
CA LEU A 164 14.51 -1.73 1.94
C LEU A 164 15.16 -2.17 0.62
N SER A 165 14.50 -1.96 -0.51
CA SER A 165 14.97 -2.42 -1.83
C SER A 165 16.12 -1.59 -2.39
N LEU A 166 16.29 -0.33 -1.98
CA LEU A 166 17.36 0.57 -2.43
C LEU A 166 18.75 0.25 -1.85
N ILE A 167 18.90 -0.85 -1.13
CA ILE A 167 20.19 -1.25 -0.51
C ILE A 167 21.22 -1.71 -1.55
N HIS A 168 20.79 -2.08 -2.74
CA HIS A 168 21.62 -2.71 -3.76
C HIS A 168 21.99 -1.81 -4.95
N ILE A 169 21.86 -0.51 -4.81
CA ILE A 169 22.30 0.44 -5.85
C ILE A 169 23.58 1.12 -5.42
#